data_61ff699e7a397455b48f1ffe80e6083b
#
_entry.id   61ff699e7a397455b48f1ffe80e6083b
#
_cell.length_a   1.000
_cell.length_b   1.000
_cell.length_c   1.000
_cell.angle_alpha   90.00
_cell.angle_beta   90.00
_cell.angle_gamma   90.00
#
_symmetry.space_group_name_H-M   'P 1'
#
loop_
_entity.id
_entity.type
_entity.pdbx_description
1 polymer ?
#
loop_
_entity_poly.entity_id
_entity_poly.type
_entity_poly.pdbx_seq_one_letter_code
_entity_poly.pdbx_strand_id
1 'polypeptide(L)'
;MVMSQMTEQECREALARTSFGRLGCSLRDQPYIVPVCFACEGNFIYVFSTLGKKIVWMRANPKVCIQIDEIKAQSQWASVIVNGRYEELLEPRHAGERKHARQLLERQSQWWLNTFAERQLRLGDKLIEPLFFRICIDSMTGLRAADKIGDINAVNKKTA
;
A
#
# COMPACT_ATOMS: atom_id res chain seq x y z
N MET A 1 22.35 -1.02 18.06
CA MET A 1 21.05 -1.22 17.36
C MET A 1 20.31 -2.36 18.03
N VAL A 2 19.07 -2.15 18.41
CA VAL A 2 18.17 -3.15 19.00
C VAL A 2 17.00 -3.30 18.04
N MET A 3 16.60 -4.55 17.76
CA MET A 3 15.44 -4.86 16.93
C MET A 3 14.30 -5.39 17.78
N SER A 4 13.07 -4.98 17.48
CA SER A 4 11.86 -5.46 18.15
C SER A 4 10.71 -5.66 17.16
N GLN A 5 9.83 -6.59 17.50
CA GLN A 5 8.58 -6.76 16.76
C GLN A 5 7.63 -5.62 17.09
N MET A 6 6.84 -5.21 16.10
CA MET A 6 5.77 -4.25 16.25
C MET A 6 4.45 -5.00 16.54
N THR A 7 3.63 -4.42 17.37
CA THR A 7 2.25 -4.88 17.57
C THR A 7 1.41 -4.61 16.32
N GLU A 8 0.26 -5.27 16.19
CA GLU A 8 -0.66 -5.01 15.07
C GLU A 8 -1.11 -3.55 15.03
N GLN A 9 -1.38 -2.96 16.20
CA GLN A 9 -1.76 -1.54 16.29
C GLN A 9 -0.66 -0.61 15.77
N GLU A 10 0.59 -0.86 16.12
CA GLU A 10 1.74 -0.08 15.63
C GLU A 10 1.94 -0.23 14.11
N CYS A 11 1.69 -1.42 13.57
CA CYS A 11 1.70 -1.66 12.12
C CYS A 11 0.59 -0.87 11.42
N ARG A 12 -0.63 -0.86 11.97
CA ARG A 12 -1.76 -0.09 11.44
C ARG A 12 -1.50 1.41 11.46
N GLU A 13 -0.90 1.92 12.52
CA GLU A 13 -0.50 3.32 12.63
C GLU A 13 0.57 3.70 11.61
N ALA A 14 1.56 2.84 11.36
CA ALA A 14 2.55 3.05 10.32
C ALA A 14 1.92 3.09 8.92
N LEU A 15 1.00 2.17 8.63
CA LEU A 15 0.24 2.16 7.38
C LEU A 15 -0.60 3.42 7.19
N ALA A 16 -1.26 3.91 8.25
CA ALA A 16 -2.08 5.10 8.18
C ALA A 16 -1.27 6.39 7.91
N ARG A 17 0.00 6.43 8.31
CA ARG A 17 0.90 7.56 8.06
C ARG A 17 1.58 7.50 6.69
N THR A 18 1.54 6.36 6.03
CA THR A 18 2.27 6.09 4.79
C THR A 18 1.30 6.05 3.61
N SER A 19 1.69 6.62 2.49
CA SER A 19 0.92 6.61 1.24
C SER A 19 1.65 5.94 0.07
N PHE A 20 2.83 5.40 0.32
CA PHE A 20 3.70 4.79 -0.68
C PHE A 20 4.32 3.50 -0.14
N GLY A 21 4.35 2.46 -0.97
CA GLY A 21 4.92 1.17 -0.60
C GLY A 21 5.28 0.35 -1.82
N ARG A 22 5.58 -0.92 -1.58
CA ARG A 22 5.93 -1.90 -2.60
C ARG A 22 4.94 -3.04 -2.57
N LEU A 23 4.24 -3.20 -3.69
CA LEU A 23 3.30 -4.30 -3.90
C LEU A 23 4.04 -5.50 -4.48
N GLY A 24 3.97 -6.63 -3.80
CA GLY A 24 4.46 -7.91 -4.26
C GLY A 24 3.31 -8.79 -4.73
N CYS A 25 3.44 -9.38 -5.90
CA CYS A 25 2.55 -10.41 -6.43
C CYS A 25 3.37 -11.52 -7.10
N SER A 26 2.75 -12.63 -7.41
CA SER A 26 3.44 -13.75 -8.06
C SER A 26 2.52 -14.49 -9.02
N LEU A 27 3.10 -15.06 -10.05
CA LEU A 27 2.44 -15.96 -10.98
C LEU A 27 3.41 -17.07 -11.40
N ARG A 28 2.98 -18.34 -11.31
CA ARG A 28 3.81 -19.52 -11.66
C ARG A 28 5.17 -19.48 -10.95
N ASP A 29 5.16 -19.22 -9.64
CA ASP A 29 6.34 -19.10 -8.78
C ASP A 29 7.31 -17.96 -9.12
N GLN A 30 7.00 -17.12 -10.10
CA GLN A 30 7.76 -15.91 -10.40
C GLN A 30 7.27 -14.74 -9.53
N PRO A 31 8.08 -14.20 -8.62
CA PRO A 31 7.75 -12.99 -7.89
C PRO A 31 7.88 -11.74 -8.76
N TYR A 32 7.06 -10.73 -8.46
CA TYR A 32 7.08 -9.42 -9.11
C TYR A 32 6.76 -8.33 -8.10
N ILE A 33 7.62 -7.31 -8.02
CA ILE A 33 7.50 -6.21 -7.05
C ILE A 33 7.45 -4.89 -7.81
N VAL A 34 6.50 -4.03 -7.43
CA VAL A 34 6.34 -2.68 -8.01
C VAL A 34 6.03 -1.65 -6.93
N PRO A 35 6.47 -0.39 -7.10
CA PRO A 35 6.03 0.70 -6.26
C PRO A 35 4.55 1.00 -6.49
N VAL A 36 3.82 1.33 -5.41
CA VAL A 36 2.42 1.74 -5.47
C VAL A 36 2.16 2.87 -4.49
N CYS A 37 1.29 3.81 -4.89
CA CYS A 37 0.66 4.73 -3.96
C CYS A 37 -0.65 4.11 -3.48
N PHE A 38 -0.96 4.28 -2.21
CA PHE A 38 -2.14 3.66 -1.61
C PHE A 38 -2.75 4.54 -0.51
N ALA A 39 -3.98 4.22 -0.15
CA ALA A 39 -4.65 4.71 1.05
C ALA A 39 -5.14 3.51 1.87
N CYS A 40 -4.92 3.54 3.18
CA CYS A 40 -5.37 2.48 4.08
C CYS A 40 -6.54 2.98 4.93
N GLU A 41 -7.62 2.22 4.98
CA GLU A 41 -8.74 2.46 5.87
C GLU A 41 -9.35 1.13 6.33
N GLY A 42 -9.47 0.97 7.65
CA GLY A 42 -9.98 -0.27 8.25
C GLY A 42 -9.14 -1.48 7.84
N ASN A 43 -9.78 -2.47 7.26
CA ASN A 43 -9.13 -3.71 6.81
C ASN A 43 -8.83 -3.74 5.31
N PHE A 44 -8.75 -2.56 4.67
CA PHE A 44 -8.53 -2.43 3.24
C PHE A 44 -7.42 -1.45 2.91
N ILE A 45 -6.62 -1.81 1.90
CA ILE A 45 -5.66 -0.92 1.25
C ILE A 45 -6.17 -0.66 -0.16
N TYR A 46 -6.43 0.60 -0.48
CA TYR A 46 -6.95 1.04 -1.77
C TYR A 46 -5.84 1.54 -2.66
N VAL A 47 -5.84 1.12 -3.91
CA VAL A 47 -4.83 1.47 -4.91
C VAL A 47 -5.49 1.89 -6.21
N PHE A 48 -4.95 2.95 -6.81
CA PHE A 48 -5.24 3.35 -8.18
C PHE A 48 -4.16 2.83 -9.12
N SER A 49 -4.57 2.35 -10.29
CA SER A 49 -3.66 1.82 -11.29
C SER A 49 -4.24 1.93 -12.70
N THR A 50 -3.47 1.44 -13.64
CA THR A 50 -3.93 1.13 -15.01
C THR A 50 -3.66 -0.34 -15.30
N LEU A 51 -4.30 -0.85 -16.34
CA LEU A 51 -4.06 -2.20 -16.81
C LEU A 51 -2.57 -2.40 -17.15
N GLY A 52 -2.00 -3.46 -16.63
CA GLY A 52 -0.60 -3.81 -16.83
C GLY A 52 -0.28 -5.17 -16.21
N LYS A 53 1.00 -5.56 -16.24
CA LYS A 53 1.48 -6.87 -15.79
C LYS A 53 0.99 -7.23 -14.39
N LYS A 54 1.08 -6.32 -13.41
CA LYS A 54 0.64 -6.59 -12.03
C LYS A 54 -0.85 -6.93 -11.95
N ILE A 55 -1.69 -6.23 -12.72
CA ILE A 55 -3.15 -6.47 -12.72
C ILE A 55 -3.47 -7.84 -13.32
N VAL A 56 -2.86 -8.18 -14.46
CA VAL A 56 -3.03 -9.49 -15.09
C VAL A 56 -2.61 -10.61 -14.13
N TRP A 57 -1.50 -10.44 -13.42
CA TRP A 57 -1.01 -11.44 -12.48
C TRP A 57 -1.89 -11.57 -11.25
N MET A 58 -2.35 -10.45 -10.68
CA MET A 58 -3.23 -10.47 -9.51
C MET A 58 -4.64 -10.99 -9.81
N ARG A 59 -5.13 -10.83 -11.03
CA ARG A 59 -6.37 -11.48 -11.48
C ARG A 59 -6.24 -13.01 -11.51
N ALA A 60 -5.06 -13.52 -11.90
CA ALA A 60 -4.78 -14.95 -11.95
C ALA A 60 -4.41 -15.53 -10.57
N ASN A 61 -3.67 -14.77 -9.76
CA ASN A 61 -3.31 -15.12 -8.38
C ASN A 61 -3.54 -13.93 -7.46
N PRO A 62 -4.66 -13.91 -6.71
CA PRO A 62 -5.01 -12.76 -5.88
C PRO A 62 -4.20 -12.63 -4.58
N LYS A 63 -3.35 -13.60 -4.24
CA LYS A 63 -2.47 -13.52 -3.06
C LYS A 63 -1.36 -12.51 -3.30
N VAL A 64 -1.32 -11.49 -2.46
CA VAL A 64 -0.38 -10.36 -2.58
C VAL A 64 0.17 -9.95 -1.24
N CYS A 65 1.24 -9.18 -1.25
CA CYS A 65 1.71 -8.48 -0.07
C CYS A 65 2.02 -7.01 -0.41
N ILE A 66 1.92 -6.15 0.61
CA ILE A 66 2.46 -4.79 0.56
C ILE A 66 3.49 -4.63 1.66
N GLN A 67 4.63 -4.07 1.31
CA GLN A 67 5.67 -3.67 2.24
C GLN A 67 5.77 -2.14 2.24
N ILE A 68 5.87 -1.59 3.45
CA ILE A 68 6.22 -0.19 3.69
C ILE A 68 7.44 -0.10 4.59
N ASP A 69 8.20 0.99 4.46
CA ASP A 69 9.28 1.33 5.39
C ASP A 69 9.21 2.79 5.81
N GLU A 70 9.60 3.03 7.06
CA GLU A 70 9.93 4.34 7.60
C GLU A 70 11.41 4.33 7.98
N ILE A 71 12.29 4.88 7.14
CA ILE A 71 13.74 4.87 7.35
C ILE A 71 14.17 6.27 7.74
N LYS A 72 14.69 6.42 8.98
CA LYS A 72 15.26 7.65 9.48
C LYS A 72 16.79 7.63 9.43
N ALA A 73 17.39 6.50 9.74
CA ALA A 73 18.84 6.24 9.70
C ALA A 73 19.07 4.74 9.56
N GLN A 74 20.32 4.33 9.31
CA GLN A 74 20.71 2.92 9.17
C GLN A 74 20.34 2.07 10.41
N SER A 75 20.36 2.67 11.58
CA SER A 75 20.01 2.02 12.86
C SER A 75 18.62 2.39 13.39
N GLN A 76 17.85 3.20 12.65
CA GLN A 76 16.52 3.69 13.05
C GLN A 76 15.53 3.55 11.88
N TRP A 77 14.81 2.46 11.88
CA TRP A 77 13.80 2.18 10.83
C TRP A 77 12.65 1.33 11.37
N ALA A 78 11.55 1.37 10.68
CA ALA A 78 10.43 0.45 10.84
C ALA A 78 10.05 -0.10 9.46
N SER A 79 9.69 -1.37 9.41
CA SER A 79 9.19 -2.03 8.21
C SER A 79 7.96 -2.85 8.55
N VAL A 80 6.91 -2.71 7.76
CA VAL A 80 5.66 -3.45 7.90
C VAL A 80 5.37 -4.21 6.62
N ILE A 81 5.01 -5.49 6.76
CA ILE A 81 4.54 -6.33 5.67
C ILE A 81 3.08 -6.69 5.94
N VAL A 82 2.23 -6.42 4.99
CA VAL A 82 0.82 -6.80 4.97
C VAL A 82 0.64 -7.90 3.95
N ASN A 83 0.09 -9.04 4.36
CA ASN A 83 -0.38 -10.09 3.45
C ASN A 83 -1.88 -9.94 3.26
N GLY A 84 -2.35 -10.11 2.04
CA GLY A 84 -3.76 -9.96 1.74
C GLY A 84 -4.15 -10.47 0.36
N ARG A 85 -5.35 -10.11 -0.04
CA ARG A 85 -5.96 -10.57 -1.30
C ARG A 85 -6.43 -9.40 -2.13
N TYR A 86 -6.06 -9.42 -3.40
CA TYR A 86 -6.49 -8.49 -4.43
C TYR A 86 -7.99 -8.63 -4.71
N GLU A 87 -8.68 -7.50 -4.77
CA GLU A 87 -10.05 -7.40 -5.21
C GLU A 87 -10.21 -6.17 -6.12
N GLU A 88 -10.55 -6.39 -7.37
CA GLU A 88 -10.79 -5.31 -8.33
C GLU A 88 -12.16 -4.67 -8.11
N LEU A 89 -12.18 -3.35 -8.07
CA LEU A 89 -13.41 -2.58 -7.85
C LEU A 89 -14.07 -2.27 -9.20
N LEU A 90 -14.92 -3.17 -9.65
CA LEU A 90 -15.60 -3.11 -10.94
C LEU A 90 -16.97 -2.41 -10.84
N GLU A 91 -17.32 -1.62 -11.85
CA GLU A 91 -18.68 -1.10 -12.00
C GLU A 91 -19.57 -2.10 -12.77
N PRO A 92 -20.89 -2.13 -12.48
CA PRO A 92 -21.61 -1.34 -11.46
C PRO A 92 -21.52 -1.93 -10.04
N ARG A 93 -20.98 -3.14 -9.89
CA ARG A 93 -20.99 -3.93 -8.65
C ARG A 93 -20.36 -3.20 -7.47
N HIS A 94 -19.24 -2.50 -7.69
CA HIS A 94 -18.46 -1.82 -6.67
C HIS A 94 -18.46 -0.29 -6.83
N ALA A 95 -19.53 0.28 -7.38
CA ALA A 95 -19.57 1.72 -7.67
C ALA A 95 -19.38 2.60 -6.42
N GLY A 96 -19.93 2.19 -5.28
CA GLY A 96 -19.77 2.88 -3.98
C GLY A 96 -18.35 2.81 -3.46
N GLU A 97 -17.76 1.62 -3.44
CA GLU A 97 -16.39 1.38 -2.99
C GLU A 97 -15.37 2.07 -3.89
N ARG A 98 -15.61 2.10 -5.19
CA ARG A 98 -14.76 2.78 -6.16
C ARG A 98 -14.75 4.29 -5.96
N LYS A 99 -15.92 4.89 -5.70
CA LYS A 99 -16.05 6.30 -5.34
C LYS A 99 -15.32 6.61 -4.03
N HIS A 100 -15.50 5.76 -3.03
CA HIS A 100 -14.84 5.89 -1.74
C HIS A 100 -13.30 5.78 -1.86
N ALA A 101 -12.81 4.78 -2.59
CA ALA A 101 -11.38 4.61 -2.90
C ALA A 101 -10.79 5.87 -3.53
N ARG A 102 -11.48 6.45 -4.52
CA ARG A 102 -11.06 7.69 -5.16
C ARG A 102 -10.94 8.83 -4.17
N GLN A 103 -11.94 9.03 -3.31
CA GLN A 103 -11.93 10.09 -2.30
C GLN A 103 -10.79 9.94 -1.29
N LEU A 104 -10.51 8.71 -0.84
CA LEU A 104 -9.40 8.43 0.08
C LEU A 104 -8.05 8.73 -0.57
N LEU A 105 -7.85 8.27 -1.79
CA LEU A 105 -6.61 8.47 -2.54
C LEU A 105 -6.37 9.96 -2.87
N GLU A 106 -7.41 10.71 -3.21
CA GLU A 106 -7.35 12.15 -3.47
C GLU A 106 -6.95 12.97 -2.23
N ARG A 107 -7.36 12.53 -1.03
CA ARG A 107 -6.98 13.19 0.23
C ARG A 107 -5.51 13.00 0.59
N GLN A 108 -4.90 11.88 0.22
CA GLN A 108 -3.55 11.54 0.68
C GLN A 108 -2.43 12.11 -0.18
N SER A 109 -2.64 12.37 -1.47
CA SER A 109 -1.59 12.96 -2.31
C SER A 109 -2.13 13.52 -3.62
N GLN A 110 -2.41 14.82 -3.64
CA GLN A 110 -2.93 15.50 -4.82
C GLN A 110 -1.95 15.53 -6.01
N TRP A 111 -0.63 15.48 -5.78
CA TRP A 111 0.36 15.67 -6.84
C TRP A 111 0.49 14.50 -7.83
N TRP A 112 0.34 13.26 -7.36
CA TRP A 112 0.50 12.11 -8.24
C TRP A 112 -0.77 11.78 -9.04
N LEU A 113 -1.95 12.10 -8.50
CA LEU A 113 -3.22 11.95 -9.23
C LEU A 113 -3.25 12.85 -10.47
N ASN A 114 -2.85 14.10 -10.34
CA ASN A 114 -2.79 15.03 -11.47
C ASN A 114 -1.73 14.61 -12.49
N THR A 115 -0.53 14.24 -12.02
CA THR A 115 0.56 13.79 -12.90
C THR A 115 0.26 12.45 -13.56
N PHE A 116 -0.40 11.55 -12.85
CA PHE A 116 -0.72 10.22 -13.35
C PHE A 116 -1.94 10.25 -14.29
N ALA A 117 -2.97 10.99 -13.96
CA ALA A 117 -4.14 11.17 -14.82
C ALA A 117 -3.77 11.87 -16.14
N GLU A 118 -2.95 12.93 -16.07
CA GLU A 118 -2.53 13.66 -17.27
C GLU A 118 -1.55 12.88 -18.15
N ARG A 119 -0.62 12.12 -17.58
CA ARG A 119 0.34 11.30 -18.36
C ARG A 119 -0.28 10.05 -18.96
N GLN A 120 -1.23 9.42 -18.29
CA GLN A 120 -1.82 8.16 -18.75
C GLN A 120 -2.96 8.34 -19.75
N LEU A 121 -3.62 9.49 -19.72
CA LEU A 121 -4.56 9.87 -20.78
C LEU A 121 -3.86 10.13 -22.12
N ARG A 122 -2.52 10.16 -22.16
CA ARG A 122 -1.71 10.57 -23.33
C ARG A 122 -0.65 9.56 -23.81
N LEU A 123 -0.65 8.32 -23.35
CA LEU A 123 0.21 7.26 -23.93
C LEU A 123 -0.45 6.71 -25.21
N GLY A 124 -0.33 7.50 -26.29
CA GLY A 124 -0.94 7.22 -27.60
C GLY A 124 -2.41 7.61 -27.67
N ASP A 125 -3.04 7.43 -28.80
CA ASP A 125 -4.44 7.79 -29.08
C ASP A 125 -5.51 6.94 -28.35
N LYS A 126 -5.12 6.16 -27.35
CA LYS A 126 -6.04 5.34 -26.55
C LYS A 126 -6.22 5.93 -25.16
N LEU A 127 -7.47 6.30 -24.84
CA LEU A 127 -7.91 6.55 -23.48
C LEU A 127 -7.70 5.29 -22.64
N ILE A 128 -6.79 5.37 -21.67
CA ILE A 128 -6.54 4.29 -20.71
C ILE A 128 -7.48 4.56 -19.52
N GLU A 129 -8.45 3.68 -19.31
CA GLU A 129 -9.36 3.79 -18.17
C GLU A 129 -8.61 3.56 -16.85
N PRO A 130 -8.85 4.43 -15.85
CA PRO A 130 -8.33 4.22 -14.51
C PRO A 130 -8.96 2.98 -13.89
N LEU A 131 -8.13 2.19 -13.22
CA LEU A 131 -8.51 0.97 -12.53
C LEU A 131 -8.30 1.16 -11.03
N PHE A 132 -9.31 0.83 -10.24
CA PHE A 132 -9.22 0.81 -8.79
C PHE A 132 -9.29 -0.62 -8.28
N PHE A 133 -8.46 -0.92 -7.30
CA PHE A 133 -8.53 -2.18 -6.57
C PHE A 133 -8.29 -1.94 -5.08
N ARG A 134 -8.66 -2.91 -4.28
CA ARG A 134 -8.30 -2.95 -2.88
C ARG A 134 -7.60 -4.26 -2.54
N ILE A 135 -6.83 -4.23 -1.47
CA ILE A 135 -6.27 -5.42 -0.84
C ILE A 135 -7.01 -5.62 0.47
N CYS A 136 -7.68 -6.76 0.59
CA CYS A 136 -8.28 -7.21 1.85
C CYS A 136 -7.17 -7.75 2.72
N ILE A 137 -6.91 -7.13 3.86
CA ILE A 137 -5.82 -7.48 4.78
C ILE A 137 -6.14 -8.80 5.48
N ASP A 138 -5.27 -9.80 5.33
CA ASP A 138 -5.38 -11.08 6.04
C ASP A 138 -4.50 -11.09 7.31
N SER A 139 -3.28 -10.55 7.23
CA SER A 139 -2.34 -10.45 8.34
C SER A 139 -1.32 -9.34 8.13
N MET A 140 -0.70 -8.90 9.20
CA MET A 140 0.41 -7.97 9.13
C MET A 140 1.46 -8.28 10.19
N THR A 141 2.71 -8.01 9.84
CA THR A 141 3.87 -8.10 10.73
C THR A 141 4.76 -6.89 10.57
N GLY A 142 5.38 -6.46 11.65
CA GLY A 142 6.29 -5.33 11.60
C GLY A 142 7.53 -5.56 12.45
N LEU A 143 8.64 -5.02 11.98
CA LEU A 143 9.90 -4.95 12.70
C LEU A 143 10.37 -3.50 12.77
N ARG A 144 10.97 -3.13 13.86
CA ARG A 144 11.65 -1.85 14.01
C ARG A 144 13.05 -2.02 14.56
N ALA A 145 13.94 -1.11 14.21
CA ALA A 145 15.26 -0.97 14.79
C ALA A 145 15.42 0.41 15.44
N ALA A 146 16.12 0.45 16.57
CA ALA A 146 16.50 1.67 17.28
C ALA A 146 17.91 1.55 17.86
N ASP A 147 18.57 2.68 18.14
CA ASP A 147 19.95 2.67 18.67
C ASP A 147 20.02 2.14 20.09
N LYS A 148 19.02 2.45 20.91
CA LYS A 148 18.90 2.01 22.32
C LYS A 148 17.46 1.60 22.64
N ILE A 149 17.30 0.73 23.64
CA ILE A 149 15.98 0.29 24.13
C ILE A 149 15.10 1.48 24.56
N GLY A 150 15.69 2.58 25.08
CA GLY A 150 14.96 3.80 25.44
C GLY A 150 14.31 4.53 24.28
N ASP A 151 14.86 4.44 23.08
CA ASP A 151 14.33 5.10 21.89
C ASP A 151 13.07 4.41 21.36
N ILE A 152 12.91 3.13 21.60
CA ILE A 152 11.70 2.35 21.28
C ILE A 152 10.51 2.86 22.10
N ASN A 153 10.73 3.17 23.38
CA ASN A 153 9.69 3.65 24.28
C ASN A 153 9.31 5.13 24.05
N ALA A 154 10.21 5.94 23.48
CA ALA A 154 9.96 7.34 23.17
C ALA A 154 9.03 7.53 21.96
N VAL A 155 9.05 6.61 21.02
CA VAL A 155 8.14 6.62 19.85
C VAL A 155 6.71 6.34 20.29
N ASN A 156 6.50 5.44 21.24
CA ASN A 156 5.18 5.08 21.76
C ASN A 156 4.50 6.18 22.59
N LYS A 157 5.29 7.13 23.17
CA LYS A 157 4.76 8.26 23.96
C LYS A 157 4.34 9.48 23.12
N LYS A 158 4.73 9.58 21.85
CA LYS A 158 4.35 10.69 20.96
C LYS A 158 3.07 10.41 20.16
N THR A 159 2.51 9.22 20.26
CA THR A 159 1.29 8.75 19.57
C THR A 159 0.12 8.47 20.51
N ALA A 160 0.25 8.85 21.79
CA ALA A 160 -0.83 8.77 22.78
C ALA A 160 -1.46 10.14 23.02
#